data_5c55dfd78f719a4d6936441b22bc7cea
#
_entry.id   5c55dfd78f719a4d6936441b22bc7cea
#
_cell.length_a   1.000
_cell.length_b   1.000
_cell.length_c   1.000
_cell.angle_alpha   90.00
_cell.angle_beta   90.00
_cell.angle_gamma   90.00
#
_symmetry.space_group_name_H-M   'P 1'
#
loop_
_entity.id
_entity.type
_entity.pdbx_description
1 polymer ?
#
loop_
_entity_poly.entity_id
_entity_poly.type
_entity_poly.pdbx_seq_one_letter_code
_entity_poly.pdbx_strand_id
1 'polypeptide(L)'
;MANLSRRLLSSAVLIGIVLGSLFWFPLWVYAIVITGFVAVALYEFFTMVRHRGILVHRPLSITLGVIFIGLVAWRAFVEPGLLPTPIMGPGATAISWMWDIFWPATIVIIFIRQFMRENTFEALGGLATTLFGLAYIAALFSYFFYIRAIDAQQGKWLVLFLILVTKMGDVGAYAVGNLIGRHTLISRISPRKTTEGFMGAAVFSGVTAFLARTMLGRPIEPLHALLLGLFLGVCGQLGDLAESLLKRDCQVKDSGTLLPGLGGMLDVLDSLLFTAPLFYGILIYG
;
A
#
# COMPACT_ATOMS: atom_id res chain seq x y z
N MET A 1 15.96 -23.67 -11.26
CA MET A 1 15.38 -22.96 -12.44
C MET A 1 13.85 -22.82 -12.37
N ALA A 2 13.09 -23.82 -11.95
CA ALA A 2 11.61 -23.73 -11.87
C ALA A 2 11.05 -22.60 -10.96
N ASN A 3 11.77 -22.20 -9.92
CA ASN A 3 11.36 -21.09 -9.04
C ASN A 3 11.55 -19.70 -9.68
N LEU A 4 12.57 -19.52 -10.52
CA LEU A 4 12.82 -18.24 -11.17
C LEU A 4 11.79 -17.97 -12.28
N SER A 5 11.48 -18.98 -13.09
CA SER A 5 10.46 -18.84 -14.15
C SER A 5 9.07 -18.54 -13.59
N ARG A 6 8.68 -19.16 -12.47
CA ARG A 6 7.42 -18.87 -11.79
C ARG A 6 7.39 -17.45 -11.24
N ARG A 7 8.48 -16.96 -10.64
CA ARG A 7 8.60 -15.57 -10.16
C ARG A 7 8.45 -14.57 -11.29
N LEU A 8 9.17 -14.77 -12.39
CA LEU A 8 9.10 -13.90 -13.56
C LEU A 8 7.70 -13.89 -14.17
N LEU A 9 7.04 -15.05 -14.28
CA LEU A 9 5.68 -15.14 -14.80
C LEU A 9 4.68 -14.39 -13.89
N SER A 10 4.71 -14.63 -12.58
CA SER A 10 3.83 -13.93 -11.63
C SER A 10 4.05 -12.43 -11.65
N SER A 11 5.31 -11.96 -11.71
CA SER A 11 5.60 -10.54 -11.84
C SER A 11 5.10 -9.96 -13.16
N ALA A 12 5.31 -10.65 -14.28
CA ALA A 12 4.87 -10.20 -15.60
C ALA A 12 3.33 -10.10 -15.68
N VAL A 13 2.62 -11.09 -15.15
CA VAL A 13 1.14 -11.07 -15.07
C VAL A 13 0.66 -9.90 -14.22
N LEU A 14 1.23 -9.71 -13.03
CA LEU A 14 0.85 -8.62 -12.14
C LEU A 14 1.11 -7.24 -12.78
N ILE A 15 2.28 -7.05 -13.38
CA ILE A 15 2.62 -5.84 -14.12
C ILE A 15 1.65 -5.62 -15.28
N GLY A 16 1.32 -6.67 -16.05
CA GLY A 16 0.36 -6.61 -17.14
C GLY A 16 -1.03 -6.19 -16.69
N ILE A 17 -1.52 -6.73 -15.56
CA ILE A 17 -2.82 -6.36 -14.96
C ILE A 17 -2.80 -4.87 -14.54
N VAL A 18 -1.75 -4.43 -13.85
CA VAL A 18 -1.64 -3.05 -13.36
C VAL A 18 -1.55 -2.07 -14.53
N LEU A 19 -0.62 -2.29 -15.47
CA LEU A 19 -0.45 -1.42 -16.64
C LEU A 19 -1.69 -1.44 -17.55
N GLY A 20 -2.28 -2.62 -17.76
CA GLY A 20 -3.53 -2.77 -18.51
C GLY A 20 -4.64 -1.92 -17.93
N SER A 21 -4.91 -2.09 -16.63
CA SER A 21 -5.96 -1.33 -15.93
C SER A 21 -5.70 0.17 -15.90
N LEU A 22 -4.43 0.59 -15.90
CA LEU A 22 -4.04 1.99 -15.80
C LEU A 22 -4.11 2.74 -17.15
N PHE A 23 -3.76 2.07 -18.27
CA PHE A 23 -3.57 2.73 -19.58
C PHE A 23 -4.60 2.37 -20.63
N TRP A 24 -5.12 1.12 -20.64
CA TRP A 24 -5.97 0.63 -21.74
C TRP A 24 -7.41 0.41 -21.37
N PHE A 25 -7.71 0.23 -20.07
CA PHE A 25 -9.07 -0.02 -19.61
C PHE A 25 -9.72 1.21 -18.98
N PRO A 26 -11.08 1.25 -18.93
CA PRO A 26 -11.81 2.30 -18.22
C PRO A 26 -11.48 2.35 -16.73
N LEU A 27 -11.68 3.51 -16.08
CA LEU A 27 -11.37 3.74 -14.67
C LEU A 27 -12.03 2.75 -13.71
N TRP A 28 -13.21 2.23 -14.03
CA TRP A 28 -13.86 1.23 -13.18
C TRP A 28 -13.09 -0.10 -13.14
N VAL A 29 -12.38 -0.48 -14.21
CA VAL A 29 -11.49 -1.67 -14.21
C VAL A 29 -10.32 -1.43 -13.28
N TYR A 30 -9.70 -0.26 -13.32
CA TYR A 30 -8.66 0.13 -12.37
C TYR A 30 -9.18 0.05 -10.92
N ALA A 31 -10.40 0.56 -10.66
CA ALA A 31 -11.01 0.49 -9.34
C ALA A 31 -11.22 -0.97 -8.88
N ILE A 32 -11.68 -1.85 -9.76
CA ILE A 32 -11.84 -3.28 -9.44
C ILE A 32 -10.49 -3.92 -9.14
N VAL A 33 -9.44 -3.66 -9.91
CA VAL A 33 -8.10 -4.23 -9.72
C VAL A 33 -7.54 -3.80 -8.37
N ILE A 34 -7.57 -2.50 -8.04
CA ILE A 34 -7.09 -1.97 -6.76
C ILE A 34 -7.90 -2.55 -5.59
N THR A 35 -9.23 -2.59 -5.71
CA THR A 35 -10.11 -3.19 -4.69
C THR A 35 -9.80 -4.67 -4.48
N GLY A 36 -9.55 -5.40 -5.56
CA GLY A 36 -9.15 -6.81 -5.52
C GLY A 36 -7.81 -7.01 -4.77
N PHE A 37 -6.82 -6.17 -5.04
CA PHE A 37 -5.53 -6.22 -4.33
C PHE A 37 -5.70 -5.97 -2.84
N VAL A 38 -6.49 -4.96 -2.46
CA VAL A 38 -6.79 -4.66 -1.05
C VAL A 38 -7.56 -5.80 -0.38
N ALA A 39 -8.56 -6.37 -1.05
CA ALA A 39 -9.33 -7.49 -0.51
C ALA A 39 -8.45 -8.71 -0.22
N VAL A 40 -7.53 -9.03 -1.15
CA VAL A 40 -6.56 -10.12 -0.99
C VAL A 40 -5.56 -9.81 0.13
N ALA A 41 -4.99 -8.61 0.15
CA ALA A 41 -4.05 -8.20 1.20
C ALA A 41 -4.70 -8.22 2.60
N LEU A 42 -5.95 -7.78 2.73
CA LEU A 42 -6.73 -7.89 3.98
C LEU A 42 -6.97 -9.36 4.36
N TYR A 43 -7.30 -10.20 3.39
CA TYR A 43 -7.47 -11.63 3.62
C TYR A 43 -6.20 -12.27 4.17
N GLU A 44 -5.05 -11.98 3.56
CA GLU A 44 -3.74 -12.48 4.00
C GLU A 44 -3.40 -11.96 5.39
N PHE A 45 -3.54 -10.65 5.63
CA PHE A 45 -3.30 -10.03 6.92
C PHE A 45 -4.15 -10.67 8.04
N PHE A 46 -5.46 -10.77 7.86
CA PHE A 46 -6.33 -11.36 8.88
C PHE A 46 -6.16 -12.88 9.01
N THR A 47 -5.65 -13.55 7.99
CA THR A 47 -5.26 -14.96 8.10
C THR A 47 -4.01 -15.10 8.96
N MET A 48 -3.01 -14.28 8.72
CA MET A 48 -1.76 -14.21 9.46
C MET A 48 -2.00 -13.91 10.96
N VAL A 49 -2.85 -12.91 11.25
CA VAL A 49 -3.25 -12.55 12.61
C VAL A 49 -3.95 -13.70 13.34
N ARG A 50 -4.79 -14.46 12.65
CA ARG A 50 -5.46 -15.64 13.23
C ARG A 50 -4.48 -16.76 13.59
N HIS A 51 -3.38 -16.93 12.85
CA HIS A 51 -2.31 -17.86 13.22
C HIS A 51 -1.68 -17.52 14.56
N ARG A 52 -1.62 -16.23 14.92
CA ARG A 52 -1.19 -15.79 16.25
C ARG A 52 -2.22 -16.09 17.36
N GLY A 53 -3.42 -16.52 17.02
CA GLY A 53 -4.51 -16.79 17.98
C GLY A 53 -5.43 -15.59 18.23
N ILE A 54 -5.18 -14.43 17.61
CA ILE A 54 -6.07 -13.26 17.78
C ILE A 54 -7.37 -13.51 17.03
N LEU A 55 -8.48 -13.42 17.76
CA LEU A 55 -9.80 -13.68 17.23
C LEU A 55 -10.39 -12.48 16.49
N VAL A 56 -10.20 -12.42 15.17
CA VAL A 56 -10.78 -11.42 14.28
C VAL A 56 -11.93 -11.98 13.44
N HIS A 57 -12.93 -11.16 13.14
CA HIS A 57 -14.00 -11.50 12.19
C HIS A 57 -13.58 -11.25 10.76
N ARG A 58 -12.76 -12.15 10.19
CA ARG A 58 -12.17 -11.99 8.86
C ARG A 58 -13.18 -11.58 7.77
N PRO A 59 -14.35 -12.26 7.59
CA PRO A 59 -15.28 -11.84 6.54
C PRO A 59 -15.78 -10.40 6.71
N LEU A 60 -16.18 -10.04 7.93
CA LEU A 60 -16.66 -8.69 8.23
C LEU A 60 -15.56 -7.64 7.98
N SER A 61 -14.35 -7.90 8.44
CA SER A 61 -13.23 -6.97 8.28
C SER A 61 -12.88 -6.75 6.81
N ILE A 62 -12.88 -7.81 5.98
CA ILE A 62 -12.66 -7.69 4.54
C ILE A 62 -13.81 -6.92 3.88
N THR A 63 -15.07 -7.22 4.22
CA THR A 63 -16.23 -6.51 3.69
C THR A 63 -16.16 -5.01 4.00
N LEU A 64 -15.85 -4.64 5.25
CA LEU A 64 -15.66 -3.24 5.64
C LEU A 64 -14.53 -2.57 4.85
N GLY A 65 -13.41 -3.26 4.65
CA GLY A 65 -12.31 -2.75 3.83
C GLY A 65 -12.69 -2.56 2.36
N VAL A 66 -13.43 -3.48 1.77
CA VAL A 66 -13.94 -3.38 0.39
C VAL A 66 -14.94 -2.24 0.25
N ILE A 67 -15.85 -2.09 1.22
CA ILE A 67 -16.78 -0.94 1.26
C ILE A 67 -16.01 0.36 1.34
N PHE A 68 -15.04 0.47 2.25
CA PHE A 68 -14.19 1.65 2.40
C PHE A 68 -13.51 2.05 1.08
N ILE A 69 -12.82 1.09 0.46
CA ILE A 69 -12.11 1.30 -0.81
C ILE A 69 -13.09 1.68 -1.93
N GLY A 70 -14.27 1.05 -1.98
CA GLY A 70 -15.32 1.39 -2.93
C GLY A 70 -15.83 2.82 -2.77
N LEU A 71 -16.03 3.26 -1.53
CA LEU A 71 -16.42 4.64 -1.23
C LEU A 71 -15.34 5.65 -1.63
N VAL A 72 -14.05 5.31 -1.40
CA VAL A 72 -12.93 6.16 -1.84
C VAL A 72 -12.86 6.24 -3.36
N ALA A 73 -13.00 5.11 -4.05
CA ALA A 73 -13.00 5.06 -5.51
C ALA A 73 -14.17 5.87 -6.10
N TRP A 74 -15.36 5.71 -5.53
CA TRP A 74 -16.54 6.51 -5.90
C TRP A 74 -16.24 8.00 -5.80
N ARG A 75 -15.76 8.45 -4.62
CA ARG A 75 -15.43 9.86 -4.40
C ARG A 75 -14.38 10.36 -5.39
N ALA A 76 -13.30 9.62 -5.56
CA ALA A 76 -12.18 10.03 -6.40
C ALA A 76 -12.57 10.20 -7.89
N PHE A 77 -13.51 9.40 -8.39
CA PHE A 77 -13.81 9.34 -9.82
C PHE A 77 -15.14 10.00 -10.21
N VAL A 78 -16.08 10.10 -9.30
CA VAL A 78 -17.40 10.72 -9.58
C VAL A 78 -17.39 12.22 -9.25
N GLU A 79 -16.55 12.64 -8.28
CA GLU A 79 -16.43 14.04 -7.87
C GLU A 79 -14.96 14.52 -7.92
N PRO A 80 -14.35 14.60 -9.09
CA PRO A 80 -12.92 14.89 -9.24
C PRO A 80 -12.48 16.29 -8.79
N GLY A 81 -13.40 17.18 -8.40
CA GLY A 81 -13.09 18.51 -7.85
C GLY A 81 -12.96 18.57 -6.33
N LEU A 82 -13.24 17.47 -5.64
CA LEU A 82 -13.27 17.37 -4.17
C LEU A 82 -12.16 16.49 -3.64
N LEU A 83 -10.92 16.80 -4.01
CA LEU A 83 -9.76 16.19 -3.36
C LEU A 83 -9.82 16.48 -1.84
N PRO A 84 -9.51 15.50 -0.97
CA PRO A 84 -9.55 15.74 0.46
C PRO A 84 -8.54 16.83 0.81
N THR A 85 -9.02 18.03 1.05
CA THR A 85 -8.26 18.99 1.82
C THR A 85 -8.32 18.51 3.27
N PRO A 86 -7.21 18.21 3.94
CA PRO A 86 -7.20 17.68 5.30
C PRO A 86 -7.70 18.67 6.36
N ILE A 87 -7.95 19.91 5.97
CA ILE A 87 -8.42 20.95 6.87
C ILE A 87 -9.80 21.39 6.38
N MET A 88 -10.83 20.99 7.11
CA MET A 88 -12.20 21.40 6.91
C MET A 88 -12.31 22.92 6.92
N GLY A 89 -12.45 23.54 5.73
CA GLY A 89 -13.02 24.87 5.62
C GLY A 89 -14.56 24.78 5.70
N PRO A 90 -15.26 25.88 6.07
CA PRO A 90 -16.71 25.94 6.06
C PRO A 90 -17.23 25.90 4.61
N GLY A 91 -17.48 24.71 4.10
CA GLY A 91 -17.86 24.39 2.73
C GLY A 91 -17.81 22.89 2.46
N ALA A 92 -17.72 22.09 3.52
CA ALA A 92 -17.78 20.64 3.44
C ALA A 92 -19.03 20.20 2.65
N THR A 93 -18.81 19.72 1.44
CA THR A 93 -19.86 19.19 0.57
C THR A 93 -20.45 17.90 1.16
N ALA A 94 -21.65 17.53 0.67
CA ALA A 94 -22.45 16.39 1.17
C ALA A 94 -21.71 15.04 1.33
N ILE A 95 -20.44 14.93 0.88
CA ILE A 95 -19.65 13.68 0.90
C ILE A 95 -18.62 13.64 2.05
N SER A 96 -18.35 14.75 2.73
CA SER A 96 -17.50 14.70 3.94
C SER A 96 -18.12 13.80 5.01
N TRP A 97 -19.45 13.76 5.12
CA TRP A 97 -20.18 12.90 6.05
C TRP A 97 -19.88 11.40 5.87
N MET A 98 -19.50 10.94 4.66
CA MET A 98 -19.15 9.53 4.45
C MET A 98 -17.91 9.13 5.26
N TRP A 99 -16.93 10.02 5.37
CA TRP A 99 -15.75 9.82 6.22
C TRP A 99 -16.10 9.95 7.70
N ASP A 100 -16.90 10.96 8.02
CA ASP A 100 -17.33 11.24 9.39
C ASP A 100 -18.18 10.10 9.95
N ILE A 101 -18.93 9.38 9.10
CA ILE A 101 -19.77 8.24 9.49
C ILE A 101 -19.06 6.91 9.35
N PHE A 102 -18.20 6.72 8.33
CA PHE A 102 -17.59 5.39 8.06
C PHE A 102 -16.83 4.85 9.26
N TRP A 103 -15.92 5.63 9.84
CA TRP A 103 -15.12 5.16 10.96
C TRP A 103 -15.92 4.92 12.24
N PRO A 104 -16.81 5.85 12.68
CA PRO A 104 -17.70 5.57 13.80
C PRO A 104 -18.62 4.37 13.56
N ALA A 105 -19.23 4.26 12.37
CA ALA A 105 -20.07 3.13 12.03
C ALA A 105 -19.29 1.81 12.03
N THR A 106 -18.06 1.80 11.50
CA THR A 106 -17.16 0.64 11.53
C THR A 106 -16.90 0.20 12.97
N ILE A 107 -16.58 1.13 13.86
CA ILE A 107 -16.36 0.85 15.29
C ILE A 107 -17.62 0.22 15.89
N VAL A 108 -18.79 0.82 15.69
CA VAL A 108 -20.06 0.32 16.21
C VAL A 108 -20.38 -1.08 15.68
N ILE A 109 -20.23 -1.31 14.38
CA ILE A 109 -20.47 -2.61 13.75
C ILE A 109 -19.54 -3.70 14.32
N ILE A 110 -18.26 -3.39 14.51
CA ILE A 110 -17.29 -4.32 15.08
C ILE A 110 -17.66 -4.65 16.54
N PHE A 111 -18.10 -3.65 17.34
CA PHE A 111 -18.58 -3.88 18.70
C PHE A 111 -19.85 -4.73 18.73
N ILE A 112 -20.88 -4.40 17.92
CA ILE A 112 -22.10 -5.22 17.80
C ILE A 112 -21.73 -6.67 17.49
N ARG A 113 -20.82 -6.87 16.56
CA ARG A 113 -20.37 -8.22 16.20
C ARG A 113 -19.62 -8.91 17.35
N GLN A 114 -18.88 -8.13 18.17
CA GLN A 114 -18.20 -8.69 19.34
C GLN A 114 -19.19 -9.08 20.44
N PHE A 115 -20.28 -8.33 20.64
CA PHE A 115 -21.34 -8.68 21.60
C PHE A 115 -22.08 -9.98 21.27
N MET A 116 -22.11 -10.35 19.97
CA MET A 116 -22.69 -11.63 19.52
C MET A 116 -21.79 -12.83 19.75
N ARG A 117 -20.59 -12.64 20.36
CA ARG A 117 -19.68 -13.74 20.71
C ARG A 117 -19.95 -14.20 22.13
N GLU A 118 -19.92 -15.50 22.35
CA GLU A 118 -20.02 -16.10 23.68
C GLU A 118 -18.77 -15.85 24.54
N ASN A 119 -17.61 -15.69 23.90
CA ASN A 119 -16.34 -15.51 24.58
C ASN A 119 -15.85 -14.05 24.45
N THR A 120 -15.56 -13.42 25.59
CA THR A 120 -15.01 -12.05 25.69
C THR A 120 -13.47 -12.02 25.71
N PHE A 121 -12.82 -13.18 25.71
CA PHE A 121 -11.36 -13.28 25.73
C PHE A 121 -10.76 -12.59 24.49
N GLU A 122 -9.74 -11.77 24.72
CA GLU A 122 -9.03 -11.00 23.68
C GLU A 122 -9.92 -10.09 22.79
N ALA A 123 -11.07 -9.67 23.30
CA ALA A 123 -11.96 -8.76 22.55
C ALA A 123 -11.24 -7.49 22.09
N LEU A 124 -10.47 -6.84 22.98
CA LEU A 124 -9.71 -5.64 22.64
C LEU A 124 -8.67 -5.90 21.55
N GLY A 125 -7.94 -7.03 21.63
CA GLY A 125 -6.97 -7.43 20.60
C GLY A 125 -7.62 -7.60 19.23
N GLY A 126 -8.77 -8.26 19.16
CA GLY A 126 -9.54 -8.45 17.93
C GLY A 126 -10.07 -7.13 17.34
N LEU A 127 -10.62 -6.25 18.18
CA LEU A 127 -11.11 -4.92 17.77
C LEU A 127 -9.96 -4.06 17.24
N ALA A 128 -8.88 -3.93 18.03
CA ALA A 128 -7.70 -3.14 17.65
C ALA A 128 -7.06 -3.64 16.35
N THR A 129 -6.89 -4.95 16.20
CA THR A 129 -6.31 -5.55 15.00
C THR A 129 -7.20 -5.37 13.77
N THR A 130 -8.53 -5.42 13.94
CA THR A 130 -9.46 -5.14 12.83
C THR A 130 -9.31 -3.71 12.35
N LEU A 131 -9.34 -2.72 13.26
CA LEU A 131 -9.16 -1.31 12.91
C LEU A 131 -7.78 -1.04 12.33
N PHE A 132 -6.74 -1.63 12.91
CA PHE A 132 -5.38 -1.51 12.39
C PHE A 132 -5.26 -2.05 10.96
N GLY A 133 -5.81 -3.24 10.68
CA GLY A 133 -5.78 -3.82 9.33
C GLY A 133 -6.49 -2.94 8.29
N LEU A 134 -7.65 -2.37 8.64
CA LEU A 134 -8.36 -1.42 7.78
C LEU A 134 -7.54 -0.14 7.56
N ALA A 135 -6.98 0.44 8.61
CA ALA A 135 -6.15 1.64 8.51
C ALA A 135 -4.85 1.39 7.73
N TYR A 136 -4.14 0.31 8.06
CA TYR A 136 -2.83 -0.01 7.48
C TYR A 136 -2.93 -0.42 6.01
N ILE A 137 -3.92 -1.22 5.63
CA ILE A 137 -4.03 -1.74 4.26
C ILE A 137 -5.01 -0.90 3.44
N ALA A 138 -6.29 -0.83 3.84
CA ALA A 138 -7.29 -0.20 3.01
C ALA A 138 -7.09 1.33 2.94
N ALA A 139 -6.85 2.00 4.08
CA ALA A 139 -6.71 3.45 4.07
C ALA A 139 -5.41 3.89 3.39
N LEU A 140 -4.25 3.25 3.66
CA LEU A 140 -3.00 3.65 3.02
C LEU A 140 -3.01 3.34 1.51
N PHE A 141 -3.59 2.21 1.08
CA PHE A 141 -3.65 1.88 -0.34
C PHE A 141 -4.70 2.68 -1.12
N SER A 142 -5.68 3.26 -0.43
CA SER A 142 -6.68 4.14 -1.05
C SER A 142 -6.09 5.36 -1.73
N TYR A 143 -4.90 5.79 -1.34
CA TYR A 143 -4.19 6.92 -1.97
C TYR A 143 -3.86 6.69 -3.44
N PHE A 144 -3.85 5.45 -3.92
CA PHE A 144 -3.75 5.16 -5.33
C PHE A 144 -4.93 5.73 -6.15
N PHE A 145 -6.13 5.77 -5.56
CA PHE A 145 -7.27 6.44 -6.20
C PHE A 145 -7.11 7.95 -6.23
N TYR A 146 -6.66 8.55 -5.12
CA TYR A 146 -6.44 9.99 -5.07
C TYR A 146 -5.34 10.43 -6.03
N ILE A 147 -4.21 9.74 -6.08
CA ILE A 147 -3.13 10.03 -7.04
C ILE A 147 -3.66 9.91 -8.47
N ARG A 148 -4.44 8.86 -8.77
CA ARG A 148 -5.02 8.65 -10.11
C ARG A 148 -6.04 9.75 -10.49
N ALA A 149 -6.73 10.31 -9.51
CA ALA A 149 -7.78 11.31 -9.69
C ALA A 149 -7.29 12.77 -9.70
N ILE A 150 -6.01 13.05 -9.39
CA ILE A 150 -5.45 14.42 -9.43
C ILE A 150 -5.71 15.08 -10.77
N ASP A 151 -5.50 14.34 -11.85
CA ASP A 151 -5.74 14.78 -13.21
C ASP A 151 -6.12 13.60 -14.12
N ALA A 152 -7.05 13.81 -15.02
CA ALA A 152 -7.57 12.75 -15.90
C ALA A 152 -6.49 12.10 -16.77
N GLN A 153 -5.55 12.90 -17.29
CA GLN A 153 -4.46 12.44 -18.16
C GLN A 153 -3.19 12.16 -17.39
N GLN A 154 -2.83 13.04 -16.46
CA GLN A 154 -1.58 12.98 -15.72
C GLN A 154 -1.61 11.92 -14.59
N GLY A 155 -2.77 11.68 -13.97
CA GLY A 155 -2.90 10.78 -12.85
C GLY A 155 -2.39 9.35 -13.11
N LYS A 156 -2.53 8.83 -14.32
CA LYS A 156 -1.97 7.52 -14.70
C LYS A 156 -0.43 7.51 -14.70
N TRP A 157 0.19 8.61 -15.13
CA TRP A 157 1.64 8.74 -15.13
C TRP A 157 2.20 8.93 -13.70
N LEU A 158 1.47 9.63 -12.84
CA LEU A 158 1.80 9.78 -11.42
C LEU A 158 1.78 8.44 -10.69
N VAL A 159 0.76 7.60 -10.94
CA VAL A 159 0.70 6.24 -10.38
C VAL A 159 1.86 5.39 -10.89
N LEU A 160 2.14 5.44 -12.20
CA LEU A 160 3.27 4.71 -12.78
C LEU A 160 4.61 5.19 -12.21
N PHE A 161 4.80 6.50 -12.07
CA PHE A 161 5.99 7.08 -11.44
C PHE A 161 6.21 6.52 -10.04
N LEU A 162 5.17 6.56 -9.19
CA LEU A 162 5.24 6.04 -7.83
C LEU A 162 5.65 4.56 -7.81
N ILE A 163 4.99 3.73 -8.63
CA ILE A 163 5.30 2.30 -8.70
C ILE A 163 6.74 2.07 -9.16
N LEU A 164 7.19 2.76 -10.21
CA LEU A 164 8.55 2.63 -10.74
C LEU A 164 9.60 3.03 -9.70
N VAL A 165 9.45 4.19 -9.09
CA VAL A 165 10.41 4.71 -8.10
C VAL A 165 10.50 3.77 -6.89
N THR A 166 9.36 3.31 -6.37
CA THR A 166 9.32 2.42 -5.21
C THR A 166 9.91 1.05 -5.55
N LYS A 167 9.51 0.43 -6.68
CA LYS A 167 9.99 -0.91 -7.05
C LYS A 167 11.44 -0.93 -7.51
N MET A 168 11.94 0.14 -8.11
CA MET A 168 13.37 0.29 -8.37
C MET A 168 14.18 0.46 -7.08
N GLY A 169 13.59 1.04 -6.03
CA GLY A 169 14.16 1.01 -4.69
C GLY A 169 14.31 -0.42 -4.15
N ASP A 170 13.29 -1.26 -4.28
CA ASP A 170 13.36 -2.68 -3.87
C ASP A 170 14.46 -3.43 -4.65
N VAL A 171 14.57 -3.18 -5.96
CA VAL A 171 15.66 -3.72 -6.80
C VAL A 171 17.03 -3.24 -6.32
N GLY A 172 17.16 -1.93 -6.03
CA GLY A 172 18.40 -1.33 -5.52
C GLY A 172 18.81 -1.92 -4.16
N ALA A 173 17.84 -2.08 -3.25
CA ALA A 173 18.07 -2.72 -1.95
C ALA A 173 18.64 -4.14 -2.11
N TYR A 174 18.01 -4.91 -2.98
CA TYR A 174 18.44 -6.29 -3.26
C TYR A 174 19.81 -6.36 -3.93
N ALA A 175 20.04 -5.56 -4.96
CA ALA A 175 21.29 -5.56 -5.73
C ALA A 175 22.48 -5.14 -4.85
N VAL A 176 22.38 -3.95 -4.20
CA VAL A 176 23.46 -3.43 -3.36
C VAL A 176 23.66 -4.29 -2.11
N GLY A 177 22.55 -4.73 -1.47
CA GLY A 177 22.62 -5.60 -0.30
C GLY A 177 23.32 -6.93 -0.58
N ASN A 178 23.10 -7.53 -1.75
CA ASN A 178 23.78 -8.78 -2.13
C ASN A 178 25.23 -8.59 -2.55
N LEU A 179 25.56 -7.45 -3.18
CA LEU A 179 26.91 -7.22 -3.71
C LEU A 179 27.89 -6.75 -2.63
N ILE A 180 27.48 -5.84 -1.77
CA ILE A 180 28.38 -5.17 -0.80
C ILE A 180 27.81 -5.13 0.63
N GLY A 181 26.63 -5.74 0.89
CA GLY A 181 26.01 -5.74 2.21
C GLY A 181 26.89 -6.46 3.24
N ARG A 182 27.18 -5.77 4.35
CA ARG A 182 28.01 -6.28 5.46
C ARG A 182 27.32 -6.11 6.80
N HIS A 183 26.55 -5.03 6.97
CA HIS A 183 25.92 -4.69 8.23
C HIS A 183 24.42 -4.95 8.17
N THR A 184 23.92 -5.79 9.06
CA THR A 184 22.47 -6.04 9.14
C THR A 184 21.75 -4.78 9.63
N LEU A 185 20.63 -4.41 8.98
CA LEU A 185 19.87 -3.21 9.31
C LEU A 185 19.14 -3.38 10.66
N ILE A 186 18.24 -4.36 10.76
CA ILE A 186 17.52 -4.74 11.99
C ILE A 186 17.43 -6.26 12.01
N SER A 187 18.42 -6.92 12.62
CA SER A 187 18.55 -8.39 12.64
C SER A 187 17.34 -9.10 13.23
N ARG A 188 16.70 -8.50 14.23
CA ARG A 188 15.51 -9.03 14.92
C ARG A 188 14.29 -9.13 13.96
N ILE A 189 14.13 -8.23 13.01
CA ILE A 189 12.99 -8.16 12.10
C ILE A 189 13.31 -8.89 10.80
N SER A 190 14.42 -8.53 10.17
CA SER A 190 14.87 -9.09 8.91
C SER A 190 16.40 -9.26 8.87
N PRO A 191 16.91 -10.46 9.17
CA PRO A 191 18.36 -10.70 9.26
C PRO A 191 19.09 -10.60 7.90
N ARG A 192 18.35 -10.58 6.79
CA ARG A 192 18.93 -10.47 5.45
C ARG A 192 19.00 -9.05 4.92
N LYS A 193 18.30 -8.09 5.54
CA LYS A 193 18.37 -6.69 5.14
C LYS A 193 19.61 -6.03 5.69
N THR A 194 20.32 -5.29 4.83
CA THR A 194 21.57 -4.60 5.17
C THR A 194 21.43 -3.10 5.09
N THR A 195 22.25 -2.37 5.85
CA THR A 195 22.30 -0.90 5.80
C THR A 195 22.76 -0.40 4.44
N GLU A 196 23.69 -1.09 3.80
CA GLU A 196 24.14 -0.81 2.44
C GLU A 196 23.01 -0.99 1.43
N GLY A 197 22.21 -2.06 1.60
CA GLY A 197 21.01 -2.28 0.77
C GLY A 197 19.98 -1.18 0.96
N PHE A 198 19.76 -0.73 2.20
CA PHE A 198 18.85 0.40 2.49
C PHE A 198 19.29 1.69 1.78
N MET A 199 20.60 2.01 1.80
CA MET A 199 21.17 3.13 1.04
C MET A 199 21.02 2.91 -0.47
N GLY A 200 21.22 1.67 -0.94
CA GLY A 200 21.01 1.30 -2.33
C GLY A 200 19.57 1.54 -2.79
N ALA A 201 18.58 1.24 -1.94
CA ALA A 201 17.17 1.56 -2.24
C ALA A 201 16.97 3.06 -2.47
N ALA A 202 17.47 3.90 -1.56
CA ALA A 202 17.35 5.35 -1.69
C ALA A 202 17.98 5.85 -3.00
N VAL A 203 19.21 5.43 -3.29
CA VAL A 203 19.95 5.87 -4.50
C VAL A 203 19.23 5.43 -5.77
N PHE A 204 18.79 4.16 -5.87
CA PHE A 204 18.09 3.67 -7.06
C PHE A 204 16.73 4.36 -7.25
N SER A 205 15.98 4.59 -6.17
CA SER A 205 14.74 5.38 -6.21
C SER A 205 15.02 6.83 -6.65
N GLY A 206 16.07 7.47 -6.13
CA GLY A 206 16.47 8.82 -6.51
C GLY A 206 16.82 8.94 -7.99
N VAL A 207 17.66 8.04 -8.50
CA VAL A 207 18.02 8.00 -9.92
C VAL A 207 16.79 7.73 -10.79
N THR A 208 15.93 6.81 -10.39
CA THR A 208 14.68 6.51 -11.12
C THR A 208 13.76 7.73 -11.17
N ALA A 209 13.56 8.43 -10.06
CA ALA A 209 12.75 9.63 -10.01
C ALA A 209 13.33 10.75 -10.88
N PHE A 210 14.64 10.94 -10.86
CA PHE A 210 15.34 11.89 -11.74
C PHE A 210 15.10 11.57 -13.22
N LEU A 211 15.24 10.31 -13.63
CA LEU A 211 15.03 9.89 -15.02
C LEU A 211 13.55 9.96 -15.43
N ALA A 212 12.64 9.60 -14.53
CA ALA A 212 11.20 9.58 -14.78
C ALA A 212 10.49 10.91 -14.47
N ARG A 213 11.22 12.00 -14.19
CA ARG A 213 10.63 13.29 -13.74
C ARG A 213 9.60 13.88 -14.71
N THR A 214 9.70 13.59 -16.01
CA THR A 214 8.73 14.02 -17.02
C THR A 214 7.34 13.44 -16.79
N MET A 215 7.22 12.31 -16.09
CA MET A 215 5.94 11.70 -15.70
C MET A 215 5.19 12.52 -14.65
N LEU A 216 5.84 13.48 -13.98
CA LEU A 216 5.21 14.32 -12.96
C LEU A 216 4.30 15.42 -13.57
N GLY A 217 4.34 15.61 -14.89
CA GLY A 217 3.45 16.50 -15.65
C GLY A 217 3.69 18.00 -15.45
N ARG A 218 4.66 18.36 -14.62
CA ARG A 218 5.13 19.74 -14.39
C ARG A 218 6.65 19.77 -14.47
N PRO A 219 7.25 20.90 -14.90
CA PRO A 219 8.70 21.03 -14.84
C PRO A 219 9.16 21.02 -13.38
N ILE A 220 9.90 19.99 -13.04
CA ILE A 220 10.52 19.86 -11.71
C ILE A 220 12.03 19.92 -11.91
N GLU A 221 12.69 20.71 -11.08
CA GLU A 221 14.15 20.75 -11.07
C GLU A 221 14.74 19.35 -10.83
N PRO A 222 15.83 19.02 -11.54
CA PRO A 222 16.47 17.71 -11.40
C PRO A 222 16.80 17.32 -9.96
N LEU A 223 17.25 18.29 -9.14
CA LEU A 223 17.57 18.07 -7.74
C LEU A 223 16.31 17.71 -6.91
N HIS A 224 15.20 18.41 -7.12
CA HIS A 224 13.95 18.11 -6.40
C HIS A 224 13.41 16.73 -6.75
N ALA A 225 13.49 16.32 -8.02
CA ALA A 225 13.12 14.98 -8.44
C ALA A 225 14.01 13.91 -7.79
N LEU A 226 15.32 14.15 -7.73
CA LEU A 226 16.27 13.27 -7.06
C LEU A 226 15.94 13.13 -5.56
N LEU A 227 15.74 14.25 -4.87
CA LEU A 227 15.41 14.27 -3.43
C LEU A 227 14.08 13.58 -3.15
N LEU A 228 13.06 13.80 -3.99
CA LEU A 228 11.79 13.09 -3.91
C LEU A 228 11.97 11.57 -4.02
N GLY A 229 12.76 11.12 -4.97
CA GLY A 229 13.05 9.69 -5.14
C GLY A 229 13.82 9.09 -3.97
N LEU A 230 14.86 9.79 -3.47
CA LEU A 230 15.59 9.40 -2.26
C LEU A 230 14.64 9.22 -1.07
N PHE A 231 13.76 10.17 -0.85
CA PHE A 231 12.76 10.15 0.22
C PHE A 231 11.80 8.96 0.06
N LEU A 232 11.22 8.77 -1.14
CA LEU A 232 10.30 7.65 -1.42
C LEU A 232 11.01 6.30 -1.27
N GLY A 233 12.29 6.18 -1.65
CA GLY A 233 13.08 4.97 -1.47
C GLY A 233 13.25 4.60 0.01
N VAL A 234 13.55 5.59 0.86
CA VAL A 234 13.60 5.40 2.32
C VAL A 234 12.24 4.95 2.86
N CYS A 235 11.16 5.65 2.47
CA CYS A 235 9.81 5.33 2.93
C CYS A 235 9.35 3.94 2.47
N GLY A 236 9.69 3.52 1.26
CA GLY A 236 9.39 2.17 0.76
C GLY A 236 10.08 1.08 1.60
N GLN A 237 11.34 1.28 1.96
CA GLN A 237 12.06 0.35 2.82
C GLN A 237 11.49 0.29 4.24
N LEU A 238 10.98 1.41 4.76
CA LEU A 238 10.27 1.42 6.04
C LEU A 238 8.94 0.64 5.96
N GLY A 239 8.22 0.73 4.84
CA GLY A 239 7.01 -0.06 4.60
C GLY A 239 7.28 -1.56 4.61
N ASP A 240 8.28 -2.02 3.88
CA ASP A 240 8.71 -3.42 3.86
C ASP A 240 9.23 -3.90 5.24
N LEU A 241 9.90 -3.03 6.01
CA LEU A 241 10.28 -3.34 7.39
C LEU A 241 9.06 -3.45 8.31
N ALA A 242 8.06 -2.59 8.14
CA ALA A 242 6.83 -2.63 8.93
C ALA A 242 6.06 -3.93 8.69
N GLU A 243 5.90 -4.35 7.43
CA GLU A 243 5.28 -5.63 7.09
C GLU A 243 6.11 -6.81 7.62
N SER A 244 7.44 -6.75 7.49
CA SER A 244 8.34 -7.75 8.04
C SER A 244 8.18 -7.89 9.56
N LEU A 245 7.99 -6.77 10.29
CA LEU A 245 7.72 -6.78 11.73
C LEU A 245 6.41 -7.52 12.05
N LEU A 246 5.34 -7.22 11.32
CA LEU A 246 4.03 -7.87 11.49
C LEU A 246 4.11 -9.38 11.22
N LYS A 247 4.83 -9.79 10.18
CA LYS A 247 5.07 -11.22 9.87
C LYS A 247 5.78 -11.93 11.03
N ARG A 248 6.84 -11.31 11.60
CA ARG A 248 7.56 -11.91 12.73
C ARG A 248 6.70 -12.00 13.98
N ASP A 249 5.91 -10.96 14.24
CA ASP A 249 4.96 -10.98 15.37
C ASP A 249 3.92 -12.09 15.21
N CYS A 250 3.44 -12.34 13.99
CA CYS A 250 2.54 -13.46 13.68
C CYS A 250 3.24 -14.82 13.48
N GLN A 251 4.56 -14.91 13.69
CA GLN A 251 5.37 -16.13 13.55
C GLN A 251 5.32 -16.76 12.15
N VAL A 252 5.12 -15.93 11.12
CA VAL A 252 5.14 -16.35 9.72
C VAL A 252 6.31 -15.68 8.98
N LYS A 253 6.63 -16.20 7.81
CA LYS A 253 7.67 -15.64 6.94
C LYS A 253 7.06 -14.83 5.80
N ASP A 254 6.07 -15.35 5.15
CA ASP A 254 5.39 -14.76 4.00
C ASP A 254 3.93 -14.48 4.39
N SER A 255 3.32 -13.41 3.89
CA SER A 255 1.94 -13.03 4.22
C SER A 255 0.91 -14.01 3.64
N GLY A 256 1.26 -14.66 2.52
CA GLY A 256 0.43 -15.61 1.80
C GLY A 256 1.22 -16.43 0.80
N THR A 257 0.50 -17.24 0.01
CA THR A 257 1.05 -18.10 -1.04
C THR A 257 0.36 -17.90 -2.39
N LEU A 258 -0.42 -16.81 -2.53
CA LEU A 258 -1.24 -16.57 -3.71
C LEU A 258 -0.40 -16.36 -4.97
N LEU A 259 0.75 -15.67 -4.84
CA LEU A 259 1.62 -15.35 -5.95
C LEU A 259 2.82 -16.31 -5.99
N PRO A 260 2.83 -17.29 -6.91
CA PRO A 260 3.89 -18.30 -6.98
C PRO A 260 5.28 -17.68 -7.09
N GLY A 261 6.11 -17.89 -6.06
CA GLY A 261 7.47 -17.38 -5.99
C GLY A 261 7.62 -15.93 -5.50
N LEU A 262 6.56 -15.16 -5.37
CA LEU A 262 6.55 -13.79 -4.81
C LEU A 262 6.05 -13.75 -3.38
N GLY A 263 5.29 -14.76 -2.93
CA GLY A 263 4.66 -14.77 -1.62
C GLY A 263 3.18 -14.38 -1.68
N GLY A 264 2.75 -13.52 -0.78
CA GLY A 264 1.41 -12.95 -0.77
C GLY A 264 1.29 -11.65 -1.56
N MET A 265 0.05 -11.19 -1.73
CA MET A 265 -0.24 -9.88 -2.29
C MET A 265 0.28 -8.78 -1.36
N LEU A 266 0.14 -8.94 -0.05
CA LEU A 266 0.64 -7.98 0.93
C LEU A 266 2.16 -7.82 0.85
N ASP A 267 2.92 -8.93 0.63
CA ASP A 267 4.38 -8.90 0.41
C ASP A 267 4.79 -8.07 -0.84
N VAL A 268 3.90 -7.91 -1.81
CA VAL A 268 4.15 -7.09 -3.01
C VAL A 268 3.77 -5.63 -2.79
N LEU A 269 2.77 -5.36 -1.95
CA LEU A 269 2.23 -4.02 -1.72
C LEU A 269 2.90 -3.26 -0.57
N ASP A 270 3.66 -3.93 0.29
CA ASP A 270 4.23 -3.43 1.54
C ASP A 270 4.94 -2.06 1.41
N SER A 271 5.86 -1.94 0.47
CA SER A 271 6.60 -0.70 0.19
C SER A 271 5.68 0.41 -0.36
N LEU A 272 4.66 0.02 -1.14
CA LEU A 272 3.69 0.94 -1.73
C LEU A 272 2.71 1.51 -0.71
N LEU A 273 2.39 0.78 0.37
CA LEU A 273 1.52 1.26 1.44
C LEU A 273 2.04 2.54 2.09
N PHE A 274 3.35 2.65 2.30
CA PHE A 274 3.94 3.83 2.92
C PHE A 274 4.21 4.95 1.90
N THR A 275 4.62 4.59 0.69
CA THR A 275 5.00 5.60 -0.31
C THR A 275 3.80 6.32 -0.91
N ALA A 276 2.65 5.67 -1.07
CA ALA A 276 1.48 6.26 -1.72
C ALA A 276 0.91 7.50 -0.97
N PRO A 277 0.61 7.44 0.35
CA PRO A 277 0.11 8.61 1.06
C PRO A 277 1.11 9.75 1.12
N LEU A 278 2.40 9.43 1.29
CA LEU A 278 3.45 10.44 1.36
C LEU A 278 3.67 11.13 0.01
N PHE A 279 3.69 10.37 -1.06
CA PHE A 279 3.76 10.93 -2.42
C PHE A 279 2.55 11.82 -2.74
N TYR A 280 1.33 11.37 -2.40
CA TYR A 280 0.14 12.19 -2.54
C TYR A 280 0.25 13.51 -1.76
N GLY A 281 0.70 13.45 -0.51
CA GLY A 281 0.92 14.64 0.31
C GLY A 281 1.87 15.64 -0.35
N ILE A 282 2.99 15.16 -0.92
CA ILE A 282 3.94 16.02 -1.65
C ILE A 282 3.32 16.60 -2.93
N LEU A 283 2.48 15.86 -3.64
CA LEU A 283 1.82 16.35 -4.85
C LEU A 283 0.82 17.48 -4.57
N ILE A 284 0.19 17.48 -3.40
CA ILE A 284 -0.84 18.47 -3.03
C ILE A 284 -0.24 19.67 -2.29
N TYR A 285 0.78 19.48 -1.46
CA TYR A 285 1.32 20.52 -0.56
C TYR A 285 2.76 20.97 -0.90
N GLY A 286 3.47 20.26 -1.77
CA GLY A 286 4.82 20.57 -2.23
C GLY A 286 4.77 21.11 -3.66
#